data_f6ce7f335c51dd65eb27a416fb88f4c5
#
_entry.id   f6ce7f335c51dd65eb27a416fb88f4c5
#
_cell.length_a   1.000
_cell.length_b   1.000
_cell.length_c   1.000
_cell.angle_alpha   90.00
_cell.angle_beta   90.00
_cell.angle_gamma   90.00
#
_symmetry.space_group_name_H-M   'P 1'
#
loop_
_entity.id
_entity.type
_entity.pdbx_description
1 polymer ?
#
loop_
_entity_poly.entity_id
_entity_poly.type
_entity_poly.pdbx_seq_one_letter_code
_entity_poly.pdbx_strand_id
1 'polypeptide(L)'
;MPRRSAGPRLWADKKRDTWTIIDGRSRHRTGCSLEEIKRAEAALRDYIEGKHQPAKTETPLLADVIATYAEEHIKHAVSGKHIQYDLAKLTKWWGTKRVTDIAASTCRSYTVHRSAPVCARRELAFLNAAVQHWKAHHAPQMSAPKIKLPPKPEPRADFITRDEAAKFLRHARHTPHLARFFLIGWYTGSRRGVITGLKWSMVDLKSGVMHRRERNVVQTKKRSPPVRLGSRLLAHLRRWKKSDAGKTAYVVHFRGAKIMRPVSSWERIRIKAKLPAYVVPHILRHSRATHMLKAGVPLWEASNALGMSVEVLARVYGHHHPDWQKDAANVR
;
A
#
# COMPACT_ATOMS: atom_id res chain seq x y z
N MET A 1 -26.53 -4.12 -47.82
CA MET A 1 -26.08 -4.80 -46.59
C MET A 1 -25.07 -5.89 -46.95
N PRO A 2 -23.88 -5.94 -46.38
CA PRO A 2 -22.94 -7.02 -46.67
C PRO A 2 -23.53 -8.35 -46.17
N ARG A 3 -23.44 -9.41 -47.01
CA ARG A 3 -23.87 -10.76 -46.65
C ARG A 3 -23.11 -11.22 -45.40
N ARG A 4 -23.81 -11.73 -44.39
CA ARG A 4 -23.18 -12.40 -43.22
C ARG A 4 -22.31 -13.54 -43.73
N SER A 5 -21.05 -13.58 -43.32
CA SER A 5 -20.13 -14.66 -43.64
C SER A 5 -20.68 -15.96 -43.08
N ALA A 6 -20.90 -16.96 -43.94
CA ALA A 6 -21.24 -18.31 -43.49
C ALA A 6 -19.99 -18.89 -42.82
N GLY A 7 -20.12 -19.36 -41.58
CA GLY A 7 -19.00 -19.94 -40.82
C GLY A 7 -18.35 -21.18 -41.51
N PRO A 8 -17.38 -21.82 -40.89
CA PRO A 8 -16.72 -23.01 -41.41
C PRO A 8 -17.75 -24.10 -41.78
N ARG A 9 -17.65 -24.67 -43.00
CA ARG A 9 -18.55 -25.68 -43.47
C ARG A 9 -17.84 -26.67 -44.39
N LEU A 10 -18.35 -27.89 -44.49
CA LEU A 10 -17.91 -28.89 -45.45
C LEU A 10 -18.40 -28.53 -46.86
N TRP A 11 -17.53 -28.75 -47.82
CA TRP A 11 -17.81 -28.63 -49.25
C TRP A 11 -17.28 -29.88 -49.99
N ALA A 12 -18.15 -30.50 -50.79
CA ALA A 12 -17.77 -31.68 -51.57
C ALA A 12 -17.07 -31.24 -52.87
N ASP A 13 -15.78 -31.52 -52.97
CA ASP A 13 -15.02 -31.34 -54.21
C ASP A 13 -15.21 -32.57 -55.11
N LYS A 14 -16.26 -32.54 -55.90
CA LYS A 14 -16.63 -33.64 -56.84
C LYS A 14 -15.54 -33.94 -57.87
N LYS A 15 -14.66 -32.98 -58.19
CA LYS A 15 -13.57 -33.17 -59.14
C LYS A 15 -12.41 -34.01 -58.56
N ARG A 16 -12.26 -33.92 -57.25
CA ARG A 16 -11.16 -34.59 -56.52
C ARG A 16 -11.65 -35.71 -55.62
N ASP A 17 -12.92 -35.99 -55.61
CA ASP A 17 -13.57 -36.97 -54.76
C ASP A 17 -13.21 -36.82 -53.27
N THR A 18 -13.20 -35.57 -52.76
CA THR A 18 -12.77 -35.31 -51.37
C THR A 18 -13.62 -34.21 -50.72
N TRP A 19 -13.75 -34.32 -49.37
CA TRP A 19 -14.30 -33.24 -48.56
C TRP A 19 -13.27 -32.15 -48.27
N THR A 20 -13.68 -30.89 -48.35
CA THR A 20 -12.87 -29.71 -48.06
C THR A 20 -13.65 -28.80 -47.10
N ILE A 21 -13.00 -28.30 -46.08
CA ILE A 21 -13.58 -27.29 -45.19
C ILE A 21 -13.37 -25.93 -45.83
N ILE A 22 -14.48 -25.19 -46.03
CA ILE A 22 -14.46 -23.80 -46.50
C ILE A 22 -14.77 -22.88 -45.30
N ASP A 23 -13.86 -21.92 -45.06
CA ASP A 23 -13.98 -20.91 -44.01
C ASP A 23 -13.69 -19.52 -44.61
N GLY A 24 -14.71 -18.83 -44.98
CA GLY A 24 -14.60 -17.58 -45.73
C GLY A 24 -13.90 -17.76 -47.08
N ARG A 25 -12.67 -17.23 -47.21
CA ARG A 25 -11.83 -17.39 -48.42
C ARG A 25 -10.82 -18.57 -48.30
N SER A 26 -10.69 -19.14 -47.13
CA SER A 26 -9.72 -20.23 -46.88
C SER A 26 -10.33 -21.61 -47.19
N ARG A 27 -9.50 -22.52 -47.72
CA ARG A 27 -9.90 -23.89 -48.00
C ARG A 27 -8.91 -24.86 -47.36
N HIS A 28 -9.42 -25.78 -46.52
CA HIS A 28 -8.63 -26.80 -45.83
C HIS A 28 -9.09 -28.18 -46.24
N ARG A 29 -8.14 -28.98 -46.77
CA ARG A 29 -8.42 -30.38 -47.19
C ARG A 29 -8.58 -31.24 -45.95
N THR A 30 -9.63 -32.06 -45.89
CA THR A 30 -9.86 -33.00 -44.78
C THR A 30 -9.13 -34.31 -44.96
N GLY A 31 -8.69 -34.64 -46.16
CA GLY A 31 -8.12 -35.94 -46.52
C GLY A 31 -9.13 -37.08 -46.61
N CYS A 32 -10.44 -36.76 -46.46
CA CYS A 32 -11.51 -37.77 -46.49
C CYS A 32 -12.15 -37.82 -47.88
N SER A 33 -12.42 -39.04 -48.40
CA SER A 33 -13.20 -39.26 -49.62
C SER A 33 -14.69 -38.83 -49.42
N LEU A 34 -15.44 -38.66 -50.50
CA LEU A 34 -16.86 -38.29 -50.41
C LEU A 34 -17.73 -39.32 -49.70
N GLU A 35 -17.29 -40.59 -49.65
CA GLU A 35 -17.97 -41.66 -48.90
C GLU A 35 -17.72 -41.58 -47.38
N GLU A 36 -16.62 -40.93 -46.93
CA GLU A 36 -16.22 -40.83 -45.53
C GLU A 36 -16.82 -39.57 -44.84
N ILE A 37 -18.11 -39.28 -45.04
CA ILE A 37 -18.73 -38.08 -44.51
C ILE A 37 -18.59 -37.91 -42.98
N LYS A 38 -18.73 -39.02 -42.22
CA LYS A 38 -18.57 -38.97 -40.74
C LYS A 38 -17.18 -38.56 -40.27
N ARG A 39 -16.14 -38.96 -40.99
CA ARG A 39 -14.74 -38.52 -40.73
C ARG A 39 -14.54 -37.07 -41.12
N ALA A 40 -15.15 -36.61 -42.21
CA ALA A 40 -15.10 -35.22 -42.63
C ALA A 40 -15.81 -34.32 -41.64
N GLU A 41 -16.95 -34.74 -41.06
CA GLU A 41 -17.64 -34.02 -39.98
C GLU A 41 -16.83 -33.96 -38.67
N ALA A 42 -16.09 -35.03 -38.33
CA ALA A 42 -15.16 -35.01 -37.21
C ALA A 42 -14.04 -34.00 -37.46
N ALA A 43 -13.43 -34.02 -38.65
CA ALA A 43 -12.40 -33.05 -39.03
C ALA A 43 -12.91 -31.59 -39.03
N LEU A 44 -14.17 -31.34 -39.38
CA LEU A 44 -14.79 -30.04 -39.28
C LEU A 44 -14.97 -29.62 -37.81
N ARG A 45 -15.38 -30.52 -36.92
CA ARG A 45 -15.48 -30.25 -35.48
C ARG A 45 -14.12 -29.88 -34.90
N ASP A 46 -13.10 -30.68 -35.17
CA ASP A 46 -11.74 -30.42 -34.72
C ASP A 46 -11.20 -29.11 -35.25
N TYR A 47 -11.52 -28.74 -36.49
CA TYR A 47 -11.16 -27.48 -37.10
C TYR A 47 -11.86 -26.27 -36.36
N ILE A 48 -13.16 -26.41 -36.06
CA ILE A 48 -13.93 -25.41 -35.36
C ILE A 48 -13.41 -25.25 -33.92
N GLU A 49 -13.17 -26.37 -33.22
CA GLU A 49 -12.59 -26.37 -31.88
C GLU A 49 -11.19 -25.76 -31.87
N GLY A 50 -10.33 -26.11 -32.81
CA GLY A 50 -8.98 -25.56 -32.97
C GLY A 50 -9.00 -24.04 -33.28
N LYS A 51 -9.98 -23.57 -34.07
CA LYS A 51 -10.13 -22.15 -34.39
C LYS A 51 -10.64 -21.34 -33.22
N HIS A 52 -11.45 -21.92 -32.34
CA HIS A 52 -11.98 -21.27 -31.14
C HIS A 52 -11.17 -21.55 -29.86
N GLN A 53 -10.16 -22.42 -29.92
CA GLN A 53 -9.20 -22.47 -28.84
C GLN A 53 -8.36 -21.19 -28.89
N PRO A 54 -8.41 -20.35 -27.82
CA PRO A 54 -7.47 -19.26 -27.73
C PRO A 54 -6.07 -19.89 -27.83
N ALA A 55 -5.22 -19.31 -28.69
CA ALA A 55 -3.83 -19.75 -28.79
C ALA A 55 -3.34 -19.99 -27.37
N LYS A 56 -2.77 -21.17 -27.08
CA LYS A 56 -2.14 -21.46 -25.78
C LYS A 56 -0.98 -20.49 -25.63
N THR A 57 -1.28 -19.25 -25.29
CA THR A 57 -0.30 -18.29 -24.81
C THR A 57 0.27 -18.92 -23.56
N GLU A 58 1.50 -19.35 -23.61
CA GLU A 58 2.18 -19.88 -22.43
C GLU A 58 2.00 -18.89 -21.32
N THR A 59 1.33 -19.32 -20.26
CA THR A 59 1.10 -18.46 -19.09
C THR A 59 2.46 -18.04 -18.53
N PRO A 60 2.72 -16.72 -18.36
CA PRO A 60 4.05 -16.24 -18.00
C PRO A 60 4.48 -16.76 -16.63
N LEU A 61 5.78 -16.90 -16.45
CA LEU A 61 6.38 -17.13 -15.14
C LEU A 61 6.18 -15.89 -14.26
N LEU A 62 5.91 -16.11 -12.99
CA LEU A 62 5.77 -15.01 -12.05
C LEU A 62 7.08 -14.23 -11.82
N ALA A 63 8.24 -14.86 -12.09
CA ALA A 63 9.51 -14.15 -12.12
C ALA A 63 9.49 -13.01 -13.15
N ASP A 64 9.03 -13.28 -14.37
CA ASP A 64 9.00 -12.31 -15.47
C ASP A 64 7.97 -11.21 -15.18
N VAL A 65 6.78 -11.59 -14.69
CA VAL A 65 5.72 -10.67 -14.29
C VAL A 65 6.19 -9.69 -13.20
N ILE A 66 6.91 -10.20 -12.20
CA ILE A 66 7.44 -9.40 -11.09
C ILE A 66 8.59 -8.50 -11.57
N ALA A 67 9.47 -8.99 -12.43
CA ALA A 67 10.60 -8.23 -12.97
C ALA A 67 10.11 -7.06 -13.83
N THR A 68 9.19 -7.30 -14.76
CA THR A 68 8.59 -6.27 -15.60
C THR A 68 7.87 -5.19 -14.76
N TYR A 69 7.11 -5.61 -13.76
CA TYR A 69 6.46 -4.66 -12.83
C TYR A 69 7.49 -3.80 -12.08
N ALA A 70 8.63 -4.40 -11.69
CA ALA A 70 9.70 -3.67 -11.02
C ALA A 70 10.35 -2.64 -11.95
N GLU A 71 10.59 -2.98 -13.20
CA GLU A 71 11.23 -2.11 -14.19
C GLU A 71 10.32 -0.96 -14.64
N GLU A 72 9.08 -1.27 -14.99
CA GLU A 72 8.17 -0.30 -15.60
C GLU A 72 7.46 0.59 -14.57
N HIS A 73 7.10 0.05 -13.40
CA HIS A 73 6.30 0.78 -12.44
C HIS A 73 7.09 1.27 -11.21
N ILE A 74 8.00 0.45 -10.67
CA ILE A 74 8.64 0.74 -9.38
C ILE A 74 9.83 1.66 -9.54
N LYS A 75 10.52 1.64 -10.65
CA LYS A 75 11.66 2.52 -10.95
C LYS A 75 11.32 4.00 -10.72
N HIS A 76 10.07 4.39 -10.97
CA HIS A 76 9.56 5.75 -10.82
C HIS A 76 8.85 6.00 -9.48
N ALA A 77 8.74 5.00 -8.61
CA ALA A 77 8.02 5.12 -7.34
C ALA A 77 8.91 5.69 -6.22
N VAL A 78 8.39 6.67 -5.48
CA VAL A 78 9.07 7.28 -4.31
C VAL A 78 9.50 6.26 -3.26
N SER A 79 8.81 5.13 -3.15
CA SER A 79 9.08 4.03 -2.20
C SER A 79 9.83 2.85 -2.84
N GLY A 80 10.41 3.02 -4.03
CA GLY A 80 10.95 1.94 -4.86
C GLY A 80 11.84 0.94 -4.13
N LYS A 81 12.80 1.40 -3.32
CA LYS A 81 13.72 0.51 -2.57
C LYS A 81 13.01 -0.46 -1.62
N HIS A 82 11.95 -0.03 -0.93
CA HIS A 82 11.19 -0.90 -0.02
C HIS A 82 10.35 -1.91 -0.77
N ILE A 83 9.78 -1.50 -1.89
CA ILE A 83 8.98 -2.38 -2.74
C ILE A 83 9.89 -3.44 -3.37
N GLN A 84 11.06 -3.06 -3.88
CA GLN A 84 12.05 -4.00 -4.42
C GLN A 84 12.43 -5.10 -3.41
N TYR A 85 12.61 -4.75 -2.13
CA TYR A 85 12.88 -5.74 -1.09
C TYR A 85 11.72 -6.73 -0.89
N ASP A 86 10.48 -6.25 -0.94
CA ASP A 86 9.30 -7.13 -0.85
C ASP A 86 9.16 -8.00 -2.12
N LEU A 87 9.43 -7.44 -3.30
CA LEU A 87 9.41 -8.18 -4.56
C LEU A 87 10.49 -9.26 -4.62
N ALA A 88 11.71 -8.99 -4.13
CA ALA A 88 12.76 -9.99 -4.07
C ALA A 88 12.35 -11.22 -3.22
N LYS A 89 11.59 -11.00 -2.13
CA LYS A 89 11.02 -12.09 -1.33
C LYS A 89 9.92 -12.85 -2.07
N LEU A 90 9.09 -12.14 -2.82
CA LEU A 90 8.08 -12.75 -3.67
C LEU A 90 8.73 -13.62 -4.72
N THR A 91 9.71 -13.09 -5.46
CA THR A 91 10.41 -13.82 -6.53
C THR A 91 11.06 -15.10 -6.01
N LYS A 92 11.64 -15.07 -4.80
CA LYS A 92 12.27 -16.26 -4.21
C LYS A 92 11.28 -17.44 -4.04
N TRP A 93 10.01 -17.18 -3.77
CA TRP A 93 9.02 -18.23 -3.52
C TRP A 93 8.07 -18.44 -4.70
N TRP A 94 7.68 -17.36 -5.38
CA TRP A 94 6.72 -17.38 -6.48
C TRP A 94 7.39 -17.48 -7.86
N GLY A 95 8.66 -17.12 -7.99
CA GLY A 95 9.31 -16.92 -9.29
C GLY A 95 9.31 -18.15 -10.22
N THR A 96 9.38 -19.34 -9.67
CA THR A 96 9.33 -20.61 -10.43
C THR A 96 7.90 -21.05 -10.79
N LYS A 97 6.88 -20.34 -10.30
CA LYS A 97 5.46 -20.64 -10.55
C LYS A 97 4.93 -19.81 -11.71
N ARG A 98 3.89 -20.32 -12.37
CA ARG A 98 3.17 -19.62 -13.42
C ARG A 98 1.98 -18.84 -12.83
N VAL A 99 1.45 -17.88 -13.58
CA VAL A 99 0.24 -17.12 -13.17
C VAL A 99 -0.93 -18.05 -12.87
N THR A 100 -1.05 -19.17 -13.57
CA THR A 100 -2.08 -20.20 -13.34
C THR A 100 -1.96 -20.91 -12.01
N ASP A 101 -0.76 -20.92 -11.38
CA ASP A 101 -0.54 -21.58 -10.08
C ASP A 101 -1.06 -20.71 -8.91
N ILE A 102 -1.53 -19.50 -9.20
CA ILE A 102 -2.12 -18.64 -8.19
C ILE A 102 -3.52 -19.16 -7.83
N ALA A 103 -3.62 -19.76 -6.67
CA ALA A 103 -4.85 -20.27 -6.10
C ALA A 103 -4.97 -19.85 -4.61
N ALA A 104 -6.15 -20.01 -4.03
CA ALA A 104 -6.33 -19.72 -2.61
C ALA A 104 -5.44 -20.60 -1.71
N SER A 105 -5.18 -21.83 -2.12
CA SER A 105 -4.27 -22.78 -1.44
C SER A 105 -2.82 -22.29 -1.46
N THR A 106 -2.30 -21.92 -2.65
CA THR A 106 -0.92 -21.43 -2.78
C THR A 106 -0.69 -20.12 -2.06
N CYS A 107 -1.70 -19.21 -2.03
CA CYS A 107 -1.63 -17.99 -1.23
C CYS A 107 -1.57 -18.30 0.29
N ARG A 108 -2.32 -19.31 0.77
CA ARG A 108 -2.23 -19.76 2.17
C ARG A 108 -0.86 -20.35 2.48
N SER A 109 -0.35 -21.25 1.61
CA SER A 109 0.98 -21.85 1.77
C SER A 109 2.08 -20.79 1.84
N TYR A 110 2.00 -19.74 0.99
CA TYR A 110 2.91 -18.60 1.08
C TYR A 110 2.81 -17.86 2.42
N THR A 111 1.59 -17.66 2.91
CA THR A 111 1.37 -16.98 4.21
C THR A 111 1.99 -17.77 5.37
N VAL A 112 1.86 -19.10 5.37
CA VAL A 112 2.49 -19.98 6.34
C VAL A 112 4.00 -19.92 6.22
N HIS A 113 4.55 -20.06 5.01
CA HIS A 113 5.99 -19.96 4.76
C HIS A 113 6.59 -18.63 5.27
N ARG A 114 5.88 -17.53 5.13
CA ARG A 114 6.35 -16.20 5.60
C ARG A 114 6.34 -16.05 7.12
N SER A 115 5.58 -16.85 7.86
CA SER A 115 5.40 -16.77 9.32
C SER A 115 5.02 -15.38 9.85
N ALA A 116 4.66 -14.44 8.96
CA ALA A 116 4.34 -13.05 9.25
C ALA A 116 3.14 -12.60 8.39
N PRO A 117 1.89 -12.86 8.82
CA PRO A 117 0.68 -12.65 8.00
C PRO A 117 0.53 -11.22 7.47
N VAL A 118 0.93 -10.22 8.26
CA VAL A 118 0.89 -8.80 7.85
C VAL A 118 1.85 -8.51 6.69
N CYS A 119 3.05 -9.09 6.74
CA CYS A 119 4.03 -8.98 5.65
C CYS A 119 3.56 -9.74 4.43
N ALA A 120 3.09 -10.98 4.60
CA ALA A 120 2.55 -11.79 3.52
C ALA A 120 1.37 -11.10 2.82
N ARG A 121 0.46 -10.46 3.58
CA ARG A 121 -0.63 -9.68 3.00
C ARG A 121 -0.14 -8.54 2.11
N ARG A 122 0.88 -7.81 2.53
CA ARG A 122 1.46 -6.72 1.75
C ARG A 122 2.17 -7.22 0.50
N GLU A 123 2.95 -8.28 0.64
CA GLU A 123 3.68 -8.92 -0.46
C GLU A 123 2.70 -9.48 -1.49
N LEU A 124 1.66 -10.22 -1.08
CA LEU A 124 0.61 -10.70 -1.98
C LEU A 124 -0.19 -9.57 -2.66
N ALA A 125 -0.34 -8.41 -2.01
CA ALA A 125 -0.93 -7.24 -2.65
C ALA A 125 -0.03 -6.68 -3.76
N PHE A 126 1.29 -6.74 -3.61
CA PHE A 126 2.23 -6.40 -4.69
C PHE A 126 2.20 -7.44 -5.81
N LEU A 127 2.09 -8.73 -5.48
CA LEU A 127 1.90 -9.77 -6.49
C LEU A 127 0.64 -9.51 -7.32
N ASN A 128 -0.47 -9.16 -6.66
CA ASN A 128 -1.69 -8.80 -7.36
C ASN A 128 -1.48 -7.58 -8.28
N ALA A 129 -0.80 -6.55 -7.80
CA ALA A 129 -0.50 -5.37 -8.61
C ALA A 129 0.35 -5.70 -9.84
N ALA A 130 1.37 -6.58 -9.68
CA ALA A 130 2.22 -7.03 -10.78
C ALA A 130 1.43 -7.84 -11.82
N VAL A 131 0.58 -8.77 -11.39
CA VAL A 131 -0.28 -9.57 -12.29
C VAL A 131 -1.28 -8.69 -13.04
N GLN A 132 -1.91 -7.70 -12.36
CA GLN A 132 -2.83 -6.77 -13.03
C GLN A 132 -2.09 -5.85 -14.00
N HIS A 133 -0.88 -5.40 -13.67
CA HIS A 133 -0.03 -4.61 -14.56
C HIS A 133 0.32 -5.40 -15.82
N TRP A 134 0.79 -6.63 -15.66
CA TRP A 134 1.09 -7.52 -16.79
C TRP A 134 -0.13 -7.72 -17.69
N LYS A 135 -1.28 -8.02 -17.09
CA LYS A 135 -2.53 -8.17 -17.84
C LYS A 135 -2.86 -6.91 -18.64
N ALA A 136 -2.74 -5.74 -18.03
CA ALA A 136 -3.12 -4.49 -18.68
C ALA A 136 -2.21 -4.11 -19.86
N HIS A 137 -0.91 -4.42 -19.78
CA HIS A 137 0.07 -3.90 -20.72
C HIS A 137 0.69 -4.95 -21.66
N HIS A 138 0.73 -6.23 -21.24
CA HIS A 138 1.44 -7.28 -21.98
C HIS A 138 0.53 -8.42 -22.45
N ALA A 139 -0.57 -8.71 -21.73
CA ALA A 139 -1.45 -9.81 -22.06
C ALA A 139 -2.92 -9.51 -21.74
N PRO A 140 -3.60 -8.60 -22.48
CA PRO A 140 -4.97 -8.16 -22.16
C PRO A 140 -6.00 -9.30 -22.12
N GLN A 141 -5.78 -10.36 -22.90
CA GLN A 141 -6.66 -11.54 -22.96
C GLN A 141 -6.38 -12.56 -21.84
N MET A 142 -5.33 -12.37 -21.04
CA MET A 142 -5.01 -13.29 -19.96
C MET A 142 -6.05 -13.21 -18.84
N SER A 143 -6.53 -14.37 -18.39
CA SER A 143 -7.33 -14.45 -17.17
C SER A 143 -6.43 -14.27 -15.95
N ALA A 144 -6.61 -13.17 -15.22
CA ALA A 144 -5.86 -12.91 -13.99
C ALA A 144 -6.57 -13.61 -12.81
N PRO A 145 -5.94 -14.58 -12.14
CA PRO A 145 -6.53 -15.27 -11.00
C PRO A 145 -6.68 -14.32 -9.80
N LYS A 146 -7.71 -14.56 -8.98
CA LYS A 146 -7.98 -13.79 -7.78
C LYS A 146 -6.98 -14.16 -6.67
N ILE A 147 -6.11 -13.25 -6.29
CA ILE A 147 -5.17 -13.45 -5.19
C ILE A 147 -5.90 -13.28 -3.86
N LYS A 148 -5.89 -14.34 -3.04
CA LYS A 148 -6.51 -14.33 -1.71
C LYS A 148 -5.53 -13.78 -0.68
N LEU A 149 -5.85 -12.58 -0.16
CA LEU A 149 -5.05 -11.94 0.88
C LEU A 149 -5.41 -12.47 2.28
N PRO A 150 -4.43 -12.63 3.19
CA PRO A 150 -4.70 -12.87 4.60
C PRO A 150 -5.60 -11.78 5.22
N PRO A 151 -6.27 -12.04 6.35
CA PRO A 151 -7.08 -11.04 7.04
C PRO A 151 -6.30 -9.74 7.30
N LYS A 152 -6.99 -8.61 7.25
CA LYS A 152 -6.40 -7.33 7.64
C LYS A 152 -6.24 -7.33 9.16
N PRO A 153 -5.07 -6.94 9.70
CA PRO A 153 -4.90 -6.84 11.14
C PRO A 153 -5.81 -5.74 11.70
N GLU A 154 -6.28 -5.97 12.91
CA GLU A 154 -7.03 -4.96 13.66
C GLU A 154 -6.21 -3.67 13.84
N PRO A 155 -6.85 -2.50 13.80
CA PRO A 155 -6.19 -1.25 14.11
C PRO A 155 -5.66 -1.28 15.55
N ARG A 156 -4.43 -0.80 15.75
CA ARG A 156 -3.89 -0.65 17.10
C ARG A 156 -4.61 0.48 17.82
N ALA A 157 -5.20 0.17 18.97
CA ALA A 157 -5.85 1.13 19.86
C ALA A 157 -4.90 1.69 20.94
N ASP A 158 -3.65 1.23 20.96
CA ASP A 158 -2.68 1.61 21.99
C ASP A 158 -2.39 3.12 21.95
N PHE A 159 -2.29 3.70 23.13
CA PHE A 159 -1.82 5.07 23.35
C PHE A 159 -1.04 5.13 24.67
N ILE A 160 -0.24 6.18 24.87
CA ILE A 160 0.46 6.41 26.13
C ILE A 160 -0.23 7.52 26.93
N THR A 161 -0.21 7.34 28.25
CA THR A 161 -0.72 8.32 29.22
C THR A 161 0.22 9.52 29.36
N ARG A 162 -0.23 10.54 30.08
CA ARG A 162 0.62 11.70 30.41
C ARG A 162 1.79 11.29 31.29
N ASP A 163 1.60 10.35 32.19
CA ASP A 163 2.65 9.87 33.10
C ASP A 163 3.71 9.06 32.36
N GLU A 164 3.31 8.21 31.44
CA GLU A 164 4.20 7.48 30.56
C GLU A 164 5.00 8.43 29.65
N ALA A 165 4.35 9.45 29.13
CA ALA A 165 5.01 10.50 28.35
C ALA A 165 6.04 11.27 29.21
N ALA A 166 5.71 11.58 30.45
CA ALA A 166 6.61 12.23 31.39
C ALA A 166 7.81 11.32 31.76
N LYS A 167 7.55 10.02 31.99
CA LYS A 167 8.63 9.02 32.20
C LYS A 167 9.58 8.98 31.00
N PHE A 168 9.06 8.91 29.77
CA PHE A 168 9.89 8.92 28.57
C PHE A 168 10.74 10.19 28.47
N LEU A 169 10.15 11.37 28.66
CA LEU A 169 10.83 12.65 28.56
C LEU A 169 11.90 12.83 29.63
N ARG A 170 11.67 12.33 30.85
CA ARG A 170 12.68 12.36 31.94
C ARG A 170 13.94 11.63 31.51
N HIS A 171 13.83 10.46 30.88
CA HIS A 171 14.96 9.70 30.38
C HIS A 171 15.55 10.27 29.09
N ALA A 172 14.73 10.98 28.28
CA ALA A 172 15.18 11.63 27.05
C ALA A 172 15.88 12.98 27.26
N ARG A 173 15.93 13.52 28.48
CA ARG A 173 16.50 14.86 28.79
C ARG A 173 17.91 15.07 28.29
N HIS A 174 18.74 14.02 28.32
CA HIS A 174 20.13 14.03 27.84
C HIS A 174 20.26 13.65 26.34
N THR A 175 19.16 13.53 25.64
CA THR A 175 19.10 13.25 24.21
C THR A 175 18.21 14.32 23.53
N PRO A 176 18.73 15.57 23.37
CA PRO A 176 17.92 16.72 22.98
C PRO A 176 17.11 16.51 21.71
N HIS A 177 17.70 15.88 20.70
CA HIS A 177 17.02 15.60 19.45
C HIS A 177 15.81 14.67 19.63
N LEU A 178 15.89 13.71 20.54
CA LEU A 178 14.78 12.79 20.83
C LEU A 178 13.70 13.48 21.66
N ALA A 179 14.07 14.31 22.63
CA ALA A 179 13.13 15.12 23.41
C ALA A 179 12.34 16.09 22.49
N ARG A 180 13.03 16.77 21.56
CA ARG A 180 12.38 17.62 20.54
C ARG A 180 11.44 16.82 19.64
N PHE A 181 11.91 15.67 19.13
CA PHE A 181 11.09 14.76 18.33
C PHE A 181 9.80 14.35 19.08
N PHE A 182 9.97 13.93 20.34
CA PHE A 182 8.87 13.50 21.19
C PHE A 182 7.85 14.62 21.40
N LEU A 183 8.31 15.79 21.83
CA LEU A 183 7.42 16.93 22.13
C LEU A 183 6.65 17.40 20.90
N ILE A 184 7.29 17.51 19.74
CA ILE A 184 6.60 17.87 18.50
C ILE A 184 5.55 16.81 18.15
N GLY A 185 5.90 15.51 18.23
CA GLY A 185 4.95 14.44 17.98
C GLY A 185 3.79 14.41 18.96
N TRP A 186 4.07 14.59 20.24
CA TRP A 186 3.09 14.62 21.33
C TRP A 186 2.04 15.72 21.17
N TYR A 187 2.49 16.94 20.87
CA TYR A 187 1.59 18.08 20.75
C TYR A 187 0.89 18.19 19.40
N THR A 188 1.48 17.69 18.33
CA THR A 188 0.95 17.87 16.96
C THR A 188 0.41 16.61 16.32
N GLY A 189 0.73 15.43 16.83
CA GLY A 189 0.42 14.15 16.17
C GLY A 189 1.06 13.99 14.78
N SER A 190 2.10 14.77 14.45
CA SER A 190 2.73 14.75 13.15
C SER A 190 3.40 13.40 12.87
N ARG A 191 3.42 12.98 11.60
CA ARG A 191 4.09 11.74 11.17
C ARG A 191 5.61 11.87 11.36
N ARG A 192 6.28 10.75 11.66
CA ARG A 192 7.74 10.71 11.88
C ARG A 192 8.52 11.48 10.82
N GLY A 193 8.25 11.24 9.53
CA GLY A 193 8.98 11.89 8.44
C GLY A 193 8.79 13.42 8.41
N VAL A 194 7.63 13.91 8.83
CA VAL A 194 7.38 15.35 8.98
C VAL A 194 8.24 15.93 10.11
N ILE A 195 8.28 15.26 11.26
CA ILE A 195 9.03 15.74 12.42
C ILE A 195 10.54 15.76 12.13
N THR A 196 11.07 14.68 11.55
CA THR A 196 12.50 14.57 11.23
C THR A 196 12.93 15.48 10.07
N GLY A 197 11.99 15.87 9.20
CA GLY A 197 12.23 16.80 8.09
C GLY A 197 11.87 18.25 8.39
N LEU A 198 11.39 18.55 9.60
CA LEU A 198 10.91 19.88 9.96
C LEU A 198 12.04 20.90 9.97
N LYS A 199 11.93 21.93 9.13
CA LYS A 199 12.86 23.07 9.09
C LYS A 199 12.31 24.27 9.82
N TRP A 200 13.17 25.16 10.28
CA TRP A 200 12.77 26.41 10.91
C TRP A 200 11.96 27.33 9.98
N SER A 201 12.18 27.27 8.67
CA SER A 201 11.38 27.99 7.67
C SER A 201 9.93 27.53 7.59
N MET A 202 9.61 26.34 8.12
CA MET A 202 8.25 25.77 8.15
C MET A 202 7.49 26.12 9.42
N VAL A 203 8.10 26.85 10.35
CA VAL A 203 7.50 27.19 11.66
C VAL A 203 7.38 28.70 11.77
N ASP A 204 6.16 29.20 11.73
CA ASP A 204 5.86 30.60 12.04
C ASP A 204 5.62 30.73 13.55
N LEU A 205 6.60 31.28 14.25
CA LEU A 205 6.55 31.48 15.70
C LEU A 205 5.69 32.69 16.11
N LYS A 206 5.35 33.60 15.17
CA LYS A 206 4.46 34.75 15.42
C LYS A 206 3.01 34.30 15.39
N SER A 207 2.57 33.72 14.28
CA SER A 207 1.20 33.21 14.12
C SER A 207 0.92 31.91 14.87
N GLY A 208 1.97 31.19 15.31
CA GLY A 208 1.84 29.91 15.97
C GLY A 208 1.40 28.80 15.03
N VAL A 209 1.84 28.81 13.78
CA VAL A 209 1.50 27.81 12.76
C VAL A 209 2.73 27.02 12.34
N MET A 210 2.59 25.72 12.25
CA MET A 210 3.60 24.82 11.70
C MET A 210 3.11 24.20 10.39
N HIS A 211 3.83 24.45 9.32
CA HIS A 211 3.65 23.80 8.03
C HIS A 211 4.32 22.43 8.04
N ARG A 212 3.60 21.39 7.65
CA ARG A 212 4.11 20.00 7.63
C ARG A 212 4.82 19.65 6.32
N ARG A 213 4.88 20.57 5.39
CA ARG A 213 5.45 20.46 4.05
C ARG A 213 6.05 21.78 3.63
N GLU A 214 7.13 21.76 2.90
CA GLU A 214 7.68 22.93 2.25
C GLU A 214 6.74 23.43 1.14
N ARG A 215 6.73 24.74 0.88
CA ARG A 215 5.80 25.36 -0.09
C ARG A 215 5.89 24.76 -1.48
N ASN A 216 7.11 24.40 -1.94
CA ASN A 216 7.38 23.94 -3.30
C ASN A 216 7.34 22.42 -3.48
N VAL A 217 6.92 21.67 -2.46
CA VAL A 217 6.84 20.20 -2.53
C VAL A 217 5.41 19.77 -2.86
N VAL A 218 5.26 18.98 -3.92
CA VAL A 218 3.95 18.44 -4.34
C VAL A 218 3.32 17.60 -3.24
N GLN A 219 2.02 17.77 -3.05
CA GLN A 219 1.29 16.98 -2.07
C GLN A 219 1.14 15.54 -2.55
N THR A 220 1.65 14.61 -1.76
CA THR A 220 1.41 13.18 -1.96
C THR A 220 -0.01 12.81 -1.52
N LYS A 221 -0.42 11.55 -1.75
CA LYS A 221 -1.70 10.99 -1.24
C LYS A 221 -1.87 11.14 0.29
N LYS A 222 -0.78 11.41 1.03
CA LYS A 222 -0.81 11.60 2.49
C LYS A 222 -1.08 13.07 2.82
N ARG A 223 -2.28 13.37 3.29
CA ARG A 223 -2.65 14.71 3.75
C ARG A 223 -1.66 15.22 4.81
N SER A 224 -1.16 16.44 4.63
CA SER A 224 -0.19 17.09 5.52
C SER A 224 -0.57 18.56 5.71
N PRO A 225 -1.77 18.85 6.27
CA PRO A 225 -2.23 20.23 6.48
C PRO A 225 -1.33 20.95 7.50
N PRO A 226 -1.27 22.29 7.49
CA PRO A 226 -0.67 23.05 8.55
C PRO A 226 -1.38 22.76 9.89
N VAL A 227 -0.67 22.95 11.00
CA VAL A 227 -1.24 22.75 12.34
C VAL A 227 -0.94 23.92 13.22
N ARG A 228 -1.94 24.32 14.00
CA ARG A 228 -1.79 25.31 15.05
C ARG A 228 -1.00 24.74 16.23
N LEU A 229 -0.09 25.54 16.76
CA LEU A 229 0.79 25.16 17.86
C LEU A 229 0.23 25.73 19.18
N GLY A 230 0.04 24.86 20.15
CA GLY A 230 -0.33 25.29 21.50
C GLY A 230 0.81 26.05 22.21
N SER A 231 0.47 26.88 23.18
CA SER A 231 1.39 27.74 23.93
C SER A 231 2.61 27.02 24.50
N ARG A 232 2.41 25.82 25.05
CA ARG A 232 3.49 24.98 25.63
C ARG A 232 4.54 24.61 24.58
N LEU A 233 4.12 24.12 23.41
CA LEU A 233 5.06 23.76 22.35
C LEU A 233 5.73 25.00 21.75
N LEU A 234 5.00 26.11 21.60
CA LEU A 234 5.55 27.40 21.15
C LEU A 234 6.67 27.89 22.05
N ALA A 235 6.50 27.82 23.39
CA ALA A 235 7.55 28.18 24.34
C ALA A 235 8.84 27.35 24.14
N HIS A 236 8.69 26.05 23.92
CA HIS A 236 9.83 25.18 23.58
C HIS A 236 10.48 25.58 22.27
N LEU A 237 9.70 25.79 21.22
CA LEU A 237 10.20 26.14 19.88
C LEU A 237 10.93 27.47 19.88
N ARG A 238 10.42 28.48 20.57
CA ARG A 238 11.09 29.80 20.71
C ARG A 238 12.47 29.64 21.38
N ARG A 239 12.55 28.88 22.47
CA ARG A 239 13.81 28.58 23.17
C ARG A 239 14.78 27.82 22.27
N TRP A 240 14.32 26.79 21.56
CA TRP A 240 15.17 26.02 20.64
C TRP A 240 15.65 26.87 19.47
N LYS A 241 14.80 27.76 18.93
CA LYS A 241 15.20 28.67 17.85
C LYS A 241 16.36 29.57 18.25
N LYS A 242 16.36 30.10 19.49
CA LYS A 242 17.48 30.89 20.03
C LYS A 242 18.77 30.04 20.13
N SER A 243 18.65 28.84 20.66
CA SER A 243 19.79 27.91 20.81
C SER A 243 20.39 27.45 19.47
N ASP A 244 19.56 27.35 18.43
CA ASP A 244 19.94 26.85 17.11
C ASP A 244 20.34 27.96 16.12
N ALA A 245 20.31 29.22 16.52
CA ALA A 245 20.58 30.35 15.64
C ALA A 245 21.90 30.19 14.87
N GLY A 246 21.83 30.18 13.55
CA GLY A 246 23.01 30.00 12.67
C GLY A 246 23.63 28.59 12.61
N LYS A 247 23.14 27.64 13.42
CA LYS A 247 23.77 26.30 13.53
C LYS A 247 23.12 25.23 12.63
N THR A 248 21.82 25.36 12.36
CA THR A 248 21.05 24.35 11.63
C THR A 248 19.77 24.89 11.04
N ALA A 249 19.37 24.35 9.88
CA ALA A 249 18.05 24.59 9.30
C ALA A 249 16.95 23.72 9.95
N TYR A 250 17.29 22.64 10.64
CA TYR A 250 16.35 21.65 11.14
C TYR A 250 15.95 21.91 12.61
N VAL A 251 14.67 21.73 12.93
CA VAL A 251 14.17 21.82 14.31
C VAL A 251 14.59 20.61 15.14
N VAL A 252 14.61 19.42 14.50
CA VAL A 252 15.06 18.16 15.11
C VAL A 252 16.35 17.74 14.42
N HIS A 253 17.46 17.88 15.10
CA HIS A 253 18.78 17.63 14.54
C HIS A 253 19.74 16.97 15.55
N PHE A 254 20.75 16.29 15.05
CA PHE A 254 21.90 15.82 15.82
C PHE A 254 23.16 16.50 15.28
N ARG A 255 23.83 17.29 16.11
CA ARG A 255 25.02 18.07 15.70
C ARG A 255 24.80 18.91 14.44
N GLY A 256 23.64 19.54 14.30
CA GLY A 256 23.26 20.34 13.13
C GLY A 256 22.68 19.57 11.95
N ALA A 257 22.90 18.27 11.86
CA ALA A 257 22.45 17.43 10.75
C ALA A 257 21.04 16.87 10.97
N LYS A 258 20.30 16.67 9.85
CA LYS A 258 19.00 16.01 9.85
C LYS A 258 19.07 14.58 10.39
N ILE A 259 18.10 14.21 11.23
CA ILE A 259 17.97 12.84 11.73
C ILE A 259 17.04 12.05 10.79
N MET A 260 17.55 10.96 10.23
CA MET A 260 16.76 10.12 9.34
C MET A 260 15.80 9.18 10.11
N ARG A 261 16.31 8.51 11.13
CA ARG A 261 15.57 7.52 11.92
C ARG A 261 15.97 7.56 13.39
N PRO A 262 15.13 8.08 14.30
CA PRO A 262 15.44 8.08 15.73
C PRO A 262 15.15 6.73 16.43
N VAL A 263 15.10 5.61 15.67
CA VAL A 263 14.61 4.32 16.19
C VAL A 263 15.50 3.78 17.30
N SER A 264 16.83 3.74 17.11
CA SER A 264 17.76 3.22 18.10
C SER A 264 17.78 4.05 19.39
N SER A 265 17.75 5.39 19.25
CA SER A 265 17.67 6.30 20.40
C SER A 265 16.33 6.16 21.13
N TRP A 266 15.23 6.00 20.37
CA TRP A 266 13.89 5.78 20.92
C TRP A 266 13.84 4.50 21.73
N GLU A 267 14.29 3.39 21.15
CA GLU A 267 14.27 2.07 21.78
C GLU A 267 15.05 2.07 23.10
N ARG A 268 16.25 2.64 23.09
CA ARG A 268 17.07 2.78 24.30
C ARG A 268 16.35 3.55 25.40
N ILE A 269 15.69 4.66 25.08
CA ILE A 269 14.96 5.46 26.06
C ILE A 269 13.68 4.76 26.51
N ARG A 270 12.96 4.10 25.60
CA ARG A 270 11.78 3.30 25.94
C ARG A 270 12.11 2.23 27.00
N ILE A 271 13.20 1.49 26.78
CA ILE A 271 13.66 0.45 27.73
C ILE A 271 14.02 1.08 29.08
N LYS A 272 14.82 2.16 29.09
CA LYS A 272 15.19 2.89 30.32
C LYS A 272 13.96 3.42 31.08
N ALA A 273 12.94 3.87 30.37
CA ALA A 273 11.69 4.35 30.95
C ALA A 273 10.75 3.21 31.38
N LYS A 274 11.14 1.94 31.18
CA LYS A 274 10.33 0.73 31.45
C LYS A 274 8.96 0.78 30.76
N LEU A 275 8.93 1.29 29.52
CA LEU A 275 7.69 1.36 28.72
C LEU A 275 7.55 0.13 27.81
N PRO A 276 6.30 -0.33 27.57
CA PRO A 276 6.01 -1.52 26.77
C PRO A 276 6.56 -1.46 25.34
N ALA A 277 6.73 -2.62 24.70
CA ALA A 277 7.30 -2.75 23.35
C ALA A 277 6.47 -2.06 22.26
N TYR A 278 5.14 -1.93 22.45
CA TYR A 278 4.27 -1.22 21.52
C TYR A 278 4.52 0.30 21.46
N VAL A 279 5.22 0.86 22.45
CA VAL A 279 5.58 2.29 22.49
C VAL A 279 6.67 2.59 21.48
N VAL A 280 6.29 2.62 20.21
CA VAL A 280 7.14 3.01 19.06
C VAL A 280 6.87 4.46 18.66
N PRO A 281 7.73 5.13 17.85
CA PRO A 281 7.55 6.55 17.51
C PRO A 281 6.17 6.95 16.98
N HIS A 282 5.45 6.04 16.32
CA HIS A 282 4.10 6.30 15.79
C HIS A 282 3.03 6.42 16.90
N ILE A 283 3.34 5.91 18.10
CA ILE A 283 2.43 5.99 19.26
C ILE A 283 2.06 7.43 19.62
N LEU A 284 2.97 8.39 19.37
CA LEU A 284 2.71 9.80 19.63
C LEU A 284 1.49 10.33 18.88
N ARG A 285 1.32 9.86 17.65
CA ARG A 285 0.17 10.22 16.82
C ARG A 285 -1.12 9.54 17.30
N HIS A 286 -1.05 8.26 17.68
CA HIS A 286 -2.17 7.54 18.28
C HIS A 286 -2.60 8.22 19.59
N SER A 287 -1.62 8.50 20.47
CA SER A 287 -1.91 9.20 21.73
C SER A 287 -2.52 10.59 21.53
N ARG A 288 -2.00 11.37 20.56
CA ARG A 288 -2.57 12.68 20.27
C ARG A 288 -4.01 12.59 19.79
N ALA A 289 -4.33 11.63 18.89
CA ALA A 289 -5.69 11.39 18.43
C ALA A 289 -6.61 11.03 19.61
N THR A 290 -6.21 10.04 20.41
CA THR A 290 -6.97 9.60 21.59
C THR A 290 -7.19 10.73 22.60
N HIS A 291 -6.12 11.51 22.91
CA HIS A 291 -6.24 12.61 23.87
C HIS A 291 -7.11 13.77 23.37
N MET A 292 -7.11 14.05 22.06
CA MET A 292 -8.01 15.07 21.50
C MET A 292 -9.47 14.63 21.62
N LEU A 293 -9.77 13.39 21.28
CA LEU A 293 -11.13 12.86 21.36
C LEU A 293 -11.61 12.72 22.81
N LYS A 294 -10.77 12.22 23.72
CA LYS A 294 -11.09 12.21 25.16
C LYS A 294 -11.37 13.59 25.75
N ALA A 295 -10.79 14.62 25.14
CA ALA A 295 -11.05 16.02 25.52
C ALA A 295 -12.28 16.63 24.81
N GLY A 296 -13.07 15.83 24.07
CA GLY A 296 -14.27 16.29 23.38
C GLY A 296 -14.01 17.15 22.13
N VAL A 297 -12.80 17.11 21.57
CA VAL A 297 -12.52 17.85 20.32
C VAL A 297 -13.33 17.24 19.17
N PRO A 298 -14.11 18.05 18.42
CA PRO A 298 -14.92 17.55 17.32
C PRO A 298 -14.11 16.73 16.29
N LEU A 299 -14.71 15.65 15.78
CA LEU A 299 -14.05 14.73 14.84
C LEU A 299 -13.47 15.44 13.61
N TRP A 300 -14.17 16.41 13.05
CA TRP A 300 -13.72 17.17 11.88
C TRP A 300 -12.46 18.00 12.19
N GLU A 301 -12.41 18.64 13.36
CA GLU A 301 -11.29 19.45 13.81
C GLU A 301 -10.06 18.57 14.09
N ALA A 302 -10.26 17.51 14.88
CA ALA A 302 -9.20 16.54 15.18
C ALA A 302 -8.65 15.88 13.92
N SER A 303 -9.50 15.52 12.95
CA SER A 303 -9.10 14.94 11.67
C SER A 303 -8.22 15.89 10.85
N ASN A 304 -8.63 17.15 10.76
CA ASN A 304 -7.84 18.19 10.10
C ASN A 304 -6.51 18.45 10.81
N ALA A 305 -6.52 18.61 12.12
CA ALA A 305 -5.30 18.80 12.91
C ALA A 305 -4.31 17.64 12.76
N LEU A 306 -4.79 16.42 12.61
CA LEU A 306 -3.96 15.23 12.42
C LEU A 306 -3.62 14.95 10.93
N GLY A 307 -4.36 15.50 9.98
CA GLY A 307 -4.22 15.21 8.56
C GLY A 307 -4.55 13.74 8.24
N MET A 308 -5.73 13.32 8.72
CA MET A 308 -6.38 12.04 8.36
C MET A 308 -7.84 12.30 7.95
N SER A 309 -8.53 11.34 7.38
CA SER A 309 -9.96 11.51 7.10
C SER A 309 -10.79 11.32 8.36
N VAL A 310 -12.00 11.90 8.38
CA VAL A 310 -12.94 11.79 9.50
C VAL A 310 -13.32 10.33 9.72
N GLU A 311 -13.55 9.58 8.63
CA GLU A 311 -13.92 8.16 8.67
C GLU A 311 -12.83 7.30 9.34
N VAL A 312 -11.56 7.57 9.02
CA VAL A 312 -10.43 6.87 9.65
C VAL A 312 -10.34 7.23 11.12
N LEU A 313 -10.52 8.51 11.47
CA LEU A 313 -10.47 8.96 12.86
C LEU A 313 -11.62 8.35 13.66
N ALA A 314 -12.86 8.40 13.15
CA ALA A 314 -14.04 7.86 13.80
C ALA A 314 -13.92 6.33 14.00
N ARG A 315 -13.53 5.60 12.96
CA ARG A 315 -13.39 4.15 13.03
C ARG A 315 -12.34 3.67 14.02
N VAL A 316 -11.21 4.38 14.12
CA VAL A 316 -10.07 3.92 14.94
C VAL A 316 -10.12 4.47 16.36
N TYR A 317 -10.63 5.69 16.56
CA TYR A 317 -10.54 6.40 17.83
C TYR A 317 -11.89 6.96 18.33
N GLY A 318 -12.97 6.86 17.54
CA GLY A 318 -14.27 7.45 17.84
C GLY A 318 -14.82 7.04 19.20
N HIS A 319 -14.59 5.77 19.60
CA HIS A 319 -15.00 5.23 20.91
C HIS A 319 -14.35 5.93 22.13
N HIS A 320 -13.36 6.77 21.92
CA HIS A 320 -12.77 7.59 22.99
C HIS A 320 -13.46 8.95 23.19
N HIS A 321 -14.36 9.34 22.27
CA HIS A 321 -15.08 10.62 22.40
C HIS A 321 -16.15 10.53 23.50
N PRO A 322 -16.32 11.56 24.37
CA PRO A 322 -17.33 11.55 25.43
C PRO A 322 -18.75 11.32 24.95
N ASP A 323 -19.09 11.82 23.78
CA ASP A 323 -20.44 11.67 23.18
C ASP A 323 -20.58 10.41 22.29
N TRP A 324 -19.61 9.49 22.34
CA TRP A 324 -19.71 8.26 21.56
C TRP A 324 -20.88 7.41 22.03
N GLN A 325 -21.83 7.16 21.12
CA GLN A 325 -23.08 6.42 21.38
C GLN A 325 -23.96 7.00 22.51
N LYS A 326 -23.71 8.22 22.97
CA LYS A 326 -24.46 8.84 24.08
C LYS A 326 -25.96 8.91 23.78
N ASP A 327 -26.32 9.42 22.61
CA ASP A 327 -27.73 9.57 22.23
C ASP A 327 -28.35 8.20 21.92
N ALA A 328 -27.62 7.30 21.24
CA ALA A 328 -28.09 5.95 20.97
C ALA A 328 -28.35 5.12 22.25
N ALA A 329 -27.54 5.32 23.29
CA ALA A 329 -27.75 4.64 24.57
C ALA A 329 -28.97 5.15 25.34
N ASN A 330 -29.44 6.37 25.03
CA ASN A 330 -30.57 7.03 25.73
C ASN A 330 -31.88 7.01 24.92
N VAL A 331 -31.94 6.30 23.79
CA VAL A 331 -33.18 6.07 23.04
C VAL A 331 -34.09 5.18 23.89
N ARG A 332 -35.31 5.67 24.16
CA ARG A 332 -36.38 4.95 24.89
C ARG A 332 -37.20 4.11 23.92
#